data_993a813792f5ff3b5a383c0758d0ece2
#
_entry.id   993a813792f5ff3b5a383c0758d0ece2
#
_cell.length_a   1.000
_cell.length_b   1.000
_cell.length_c   1.000
_cell.angle_alpha   90.00
_cell.angle_beta   90.00
_cell.angle_gamma   90.00
#
_symmetry.space_group_name_H-M   'P 1'
#
loop_
_entity.id
_entity.type
_entity.pdbx_description
1 polymer ?
#
loop_
_entity_poly.entity_id
_entity_poly.type
_entity_poly.pdbx_seq_one_letter_code
_entity_poly.pdbx_strand_id
1 'polypeptide(L)'
;MATRYWLMKSEPGEYALDDLKNEPDQTEHWDGVRNYQARNFMRDDMQVGDGVLFYHSGKKPEVVGTARVVRTGYPDHTAWDPKNNHFDPKSTPENPIWFMVDIKFESEFKAPIPLKALRDVAALKDMILLRRGNRLSVMPVTKKEFDTIVKLGGKK
;
A
#
# COMPACT_ATOMS: atom_id res chain seq x y z
N MET A 1 7.12 -20.16 3.64
CA MET A 1 5.80 -19.78 3.11
C MET A 1 5.96 -18.91 1.88
N ALA A 2 5.01 -18.99 0.98
CA ALA A 2 5.09 -18.22 -0.26
C ALA A 2 4.92 -16.72 0.03
N THR A 3 5.77 -15.90 -0.60
CA THR A 3 5.65 -14.44 -0.55
C THR A 3 4.35 -14.02 -1.23
N ARG A 4 3.65 -13.09 -0.60
CA ARG A 4 2.47 -12.46 -1.17
C ARG A 4 2.81 -11.07 -1.67
N TYR A 5 1.89 -10.51 -2.44
CA TYR A 5 2.09 -9.21 -3.06
C TYR A 5 0.84 -8.36 -2.84
N TRP A 6 1.07 -7.07 -2.64
CA TRP A 6 0.03 -6.11 -2.26
C TRP A 6 0.17 -4.83 -3.05
N LEU A 7 -0.93 -4.09 -3.18
CA LEU A 7 -0.91 -2.73 -3.68
C LEU A 7 -1.43 -1.84 -2.57
N MET A 8 -0.69 -0.76 -2.27
CA MET A 8 -1.04 0.19 -1.23
C MET A 8 -1.13 1.58 -1.83
N LYS A 9 -2.26 2.24 -1.61
CA LYS A 9 -2.55 3.56 -2.18
C LYS A 9 -2.24 4.66 -1.19
N SER A 10 -1.60 5.72 -1.69
CA SER A 10 -1.36 6.93 -0.92
C SER A 10 -1.62 8.15 -1.79
N GLU A 11 -2.20 9.20 -1.17
CA GLU A 11 -2.35 10.50 -1.81
C GLU A 11 -0.98 11.19 -1.84
N PRO A 12 -0.40 11.49 -3.02
CA PRO A 12 0.96 12.05 -3.07
C PRO A 12 1.10 13.41 -2.41
N GLY A 13 0.02 14.19 -2.29
CA GLY A 13 0.03 15.44 -1.55
C GLY A 13 0.18 15.26 -0.04
N GLU A 14 -0.17 14.08 0.46
CA GLU A 14 -0.04 13.74 1.89
C GLU A 14 1.19 12.88 2.15
N TYR A 15 1.41 11.86 1.34
CA TYR A 15 2.57 10.98 1.48
C TYR A 15 2.92 10.33 0.14
N ALA A 16 4.02 10.76 -0.45
CA ALA A 16 4.49 10.27 -1.75
C ALA A 16 5.61 9.24 -1.57
N LEU A 17 5.94 8.53 -2.66
CA LEU A 17 7.07 7.59 -2.65
C LEU A 17 8.37 8.27 -2.22
N ASP A 18 8.59 9.52 -2.64
CA ASP A 18 9.78 10.28 -2.25
C ASP A 18 9.85 10.49 -0.74
N ASP A 19 8.71 10.62 -0.07
CA ASP A 19 8.69 10.75 1.40
C ASP A 19 9.20 9.46 2.05
N LEU A 20 8.75 8.30 1.56
CA LEU A 20 9.24 7.02 2.05
C LEU A 20 10.73 6.85 1.79
N LYS A 21 11.16 7.21 0.59
CA LYS A 21 12.55 7.12 0.16
C LYS A 21 13.49 7.95 1.05
N ASN A 22 12.99 9.05 1.60
CA ASN A 22 13.75 9.97 2.45
C ASN A 22 13.58 9.72 3.96
N GLU A 23 12.79 8.73 4.35
CA GLU A 23 12.63 8.37 5.76
C GLU A 23 13.90 7.73 6.32
N PRO A 24 14.12 7.80 7.66
CA PRO A 24 15.20 7.04 8.29
C PRO A 24 15.06 5.54 7.94
N ASP A 25 16.17 4.94 7.50
CA ASP A 25 16.19 3.56 7.01
C ASP A 25 15.17 3.28 5.89
N GLN A 26 14.71 4.35 5.23
CA GLN A 26 13.72 4.28 4.14
C GLN A 26 12.44 3.50 4.53
N THR A 27 12.07 3.56 5.80
CA THR A 27 10.99 2.78 6.38
C THR A 27 9.99 3.70 7.08
N GLU A 28 8.70 3.40 6.91
CA GLU A 28 7.64 4.14 7.60
C GLU A 28 6.48 3.19 7.92
N HIS A 29 5.79 3.51 9.00
CA HIS A 29 4.55 2.81 9.32
C HIS A 29 3.43 3.29 8.38
N TRP A 30 2.54 2.37 8.02
CA TRP A 30 1.41 2.66 7.13
C TRP A 30 0.15 2.81 7.96
N ASP A 31 -0.08 4.01 8.46
CA ASP A 31 -1.21 4.33 9.34
C ASP A 31 -2.43 4.84 8.55
N GLY A 32 -3.51 5.09 9.27
CA GLY A 32 -4.66 5.77 8.72
C GLY A 32 -5.60 4.93 7.87
N VAL A 33 -5.39 3.62 7.77
CA VAL A 33 -6.30 2.75 7.03
C VAL A 33 -7.58 2.57 7.83
N ARG A 34 -8.72 3.00 7.26
CA ARG A 34 -10.02 3.03 7.95
C ARG A 34 -11.11 2.25 7.18
N ASN A 35 -10.70 1.14 6.56
CA ASN A 35 -11.60 0.18 5.91
C ASN A 35 -11.34 -1.18 6.55
N TYR A 36 -12.39 -1.86 6.99
CA TYR A 36 -12.24 -3.12 7.72
C TYR A 36 -11.61 -4.23 6.88
N GLN A 37 -11.93 -4.31 5.61
CA GLN A 37 -11.33 -5.32 4.73
C GLN A 37 -9.83 -5.07 4.54
N ALA A 38 -9.45 -3.82 4.28
CA ALA A 38 -8.05 -3.45 4.15
C ALA A 38 -7.28 -3.68 5.45
N ARG A 39 -7.92 -3.33 6.60
CA ARG A 39 -7.34 -3.60 7.91
C ARG A 39 -7.08 -5.08 8.12
N ASN A 40 -8.03 -5.94 7.71
CA ASN A 40 -7.89 -7.38 7.88
C ASN A 40 -6.69 -7.91 7.09
N PHE A 41 -6.44 -7.41 5.89
CA PHE A 41 -5.24 -7.76 5.13
C PHE A 41 -3.98 -7.42 5.92
N MET A 42 -3.92 -6.23 6.49
CA MET A 42 -2.75 -5.75 7.23
C MET A 42 -2.55 -6.49 8.55
N ARG A 43 -3.64 -6.78 9.24
CA ARG A 43 -3.59 -7.46 10.54
C ARG A 43 -3.31 -8.95 10.41
N ASP A 44 -3.96 -9.62 9.45
CA ASP A 44 -4.03 -11.07 9.42
C ASP A 44 -3.21 -11.73 8.31
N ASP A 45 -3.02 -11.06 7.16
CA ASP A 45 -2.49 -11.72 5.96
C ASP A 45 -1.10 -11.25 5.55
N MET A 46 -0.77 -9.99 5.72
CA MET A 46 0.56 -9.46 5.35
C MET A 46 1.65 -10.05 6.23
N GLN A 47 2.78 -10.38 5.61
CA GLN A 47 3.94 -10.92 6.31
C GLN A 47 5.21 -10.19 5.90
N VAL A 48 6.21 -10.23 6.79
CA VAL A 48 7.54 -9.68 6.50
C VAL A 48 8.09 -10.34 5.24
N GLY A 49 8.59 -9.53 4.32
CA GLY A 49 9.10 -9.98 3.03
C GLY A 49 8.11 -9.85 1.89
N ASP A 50 6.84 -9.59 2.18
CA ASP A 50 5.84 -9.41 1.12
C ASP A 50 6.16 -8.18 0.28
N GLY A 51 5.93 -8.29 -1.04
CA GLY A 51 6.14 -7.19 -1.97
C GLY A 51 4.95 -6.23 -1.98
N VAL A 52 5.25 -4.96 -2.21
CA VAL A 52 4.24 -3.89 -2.25
C VAL A 52 4.41 -3.07 -3.52
N LEU A 53 3.32 -2.87 -4.26
CA LEU A 53 3.25 -1.86 -5.30
C LEU A 53 2.80 -0.56 -4.65
N PHE A 54 3.63 0.48 -4.74
CA PHE A 54 3.31 1.79 -4.19
C PHE A 54 2.53 2.58 -5.25
N TYR A 55 1.30 2.97 -4.89
CA TYR A 55 0.36 3.59 -5.81
C TYR A 55 0.02 5.01 -5.34
N HIS A 56 0.16 5.98 -6.22
CA HIS A 56 -0.32 7.35 -5.98
C HIS A 56 -1.77 7.45 -6.44
N SER A 57 -2.67 7.80 -5.51
CA SER A 57 -4.07 8.05 -5.81
C SER A 57 -4.28 9.55 -6.10
N GLY A 58 -5.51 9.93 -6.41
CA GLY A 58 -5.86 11.33 -6.64
C GLY A 58 -5.96 11.67 -8.12
N LYS A 59 -5.53 12.86 -8.48
CA LYS A 59 -5.72 13.39 -9.83
C LYS A 59 -4.93 12.67 -10.91
N LYS A 60 -3.78 12.11 -10.54
CA LYS A 60 -2.89 11.38 -11.45
C LYS A 60 -2.61 10.01 -10.87
N PRO A 61 -3.59 9.08 -10.95
CA PRO A 61 -3.41 7.76 -10.36
C PRO A 61 -2.41 6.93 -11.16
N GLU A 62 -1.38 6.43 -10.47
CA GLU A 62 -0.31 5.65 -11.11
C GLU A 62 0.46 4.82 -10.11
N VAL A 63 1.02 3.70 -10.56
CA VAL A 63 1.99 2.92 -9.76
C VAL A 63 3.37 3.54 -9.98
N VAL A 64 4.05 3.89 -8.91
CA VAL A 64 5.30 4.67 -8.97
C VAL A 64 6.54 3.91 -8.52
N GLY A 65 6.37 2.80 -7.84
CA GLY A 65 7.52 2.02 -7.37
C GLY A 65 7.10 0.84 -6.53
N THR A 66 8.07 0.25 -5.84
CA THR A 66 7.85 -0.89 -4.96
C THR A 66 8.42 -0.66 -3.59
N ALA A 67 7.86 -1.38 -2.63
CA ALA A 67 8.33 -1.42 -1.27
C ALA A 67 8.23 -2.85 -0.77
N ARG A 68 8.65 -3.09 0.47
CA ARG A 68 8.61 -4.41 1.08
C ARG A 68 8.13 -4.30 2.51
N VAL A 69 7.28 -5.22 2.93
CA VAL A 69 6.79 -5.27 4.31
C VAL A 69 7.94 -5.71 5.22
N VAL A 70 8.22 -4.91 6.25
CA VAL A 70 9.32 -5.19 7.20
C VAL A 70 8.83 -5.37 8.63
N ARG A 71 7.60 -5.00 8.93
CA ARG A 71 6.95 -5.24 10.22
C ARG A 71 5.47 -5.45 9.99
N THR A 72 4.89 -6.46 10.64
CA THR A 72 3.49 -6.84 10.40
C THR A 72 2.57 -6.45 11.55
N GLY A 73 1.30 -6.38 11.21
CA GLY A 73 0.10 -6.24 11.98
C GLY A 73 0.20 -5.85 13.44
N TYR A 74 0.41 -4.56 13.72
CA TYR A 74 0.38 -4.03 15.08
C TYR A 74 -0.58 -2.84 15.15
N PRO A 75 -1.08 -2.50 16.36
CA PRO A 75 -2.11 -1.48 16.46
C PRO A 75 -1.69 -0.12 15.93
N ASP A 76 -2.60 0.54 15.21
CA ASP A 76 -2.40 1.90 14.69
C ASP A 76 -2.63 2.90 15.82
N HIS A 77 -1.55 3.38 16.40
CA HIS A 77 -1.58 4.32 17.53
C HIS A 77 -2.09 5.72 17.14
N THR A 78 -2.10 6.06 15.84
CA THR A 78 -2.63 7.36 15.42
C THR A 78 -4.13 7.46 15.65
N ALA A 79 -4.82 6.32 15.74
CA ALA A 79 -6.24 6.29 16.09
C ALA A 79 -6.53 6.73 17.53
N TRP A 80 -5.52 6.72 18.39
CA TRP A 80 -5.66 7.04 19.82
C TRP A 80 -5.40 8.50 20.15
N ASP A 81 -4.86 9.27 19.20
CA ASP A 81 -4.47 10.67 19.41
C ASP A 81 -5.59 11.60 18.90
N PRO A 82 -6.31 12.32 19.82
CA PRO A 82 -7.38 13.22 19.40
C PRO A 82 -6.94 14.34 18.47
N LYS A 83 -5.63 14.64 18.44
CA LYS A 83 -5.08 15.68 17.56
C LYS A 83 -4.72 15.16 16.18
N ASN A 84 -4.72 13.84 15.98
CA ASN A 84 -4.39 13.23 14.70
C ASN A 84 -5.64 13.13 13.83
N ASN A 85 -5.50 13.41 12.54
CA ASN A 85 -6.63 13.32 11.60
C ASN A 85 -7.13 11.88 11.40
N HIS A 86 -6.39 10.89 11.91
CA HIS A 86 -6.81 9.48 11.87
C HIS A 86 -7.46 9.02 13.18
N PHE A 87 -7.74 9.96 14.10
CA PHE A 87 -8.33 9.65 15.40
C PHE A 87 -9.66 8.91 15.26
N ASP A 88 -9.82 7.83 16.02
CA ASP A 88 -11.07 7.09 16.14
C ASP A 88 -11.30 6.75 17.63
N PRO A 89 -12.26 7.40 18.30
CA PRO A 89 -12.47 7.18 19.73
C PRO A 89 -12.90 5.77 20.09
N LYS A 90 -13.36 4.97 19.13
CA LYS A 90 -13.73 3.58 19.35
C LYS A 90 -12.54 2.65 19.45
N SER A 91 -11.38 3.06 18.94
CA SER A 91 -10.14 2.28 19.00
C SER A 91 -9.30 2.76 20.17
N THR A 92 -8.93 1.85 21.06
CA THR A 92 -8.16 2.17 22.27
C THR A 92 -6.97 1.25 22.40
N PRO A 93 -5.96 1.60 23.21
CA PRO A 93 -4.83 0.71 23.46
C PRO A 93 -5.24 -0.66 24.02
N GLU A 94 -6.34 -0.69 24.80
CA GLU A 94 -6.86 -1.92 25.40
C GLU A 94 -7.69 -2.74 24.43
N ASN A 95 -8.29 -2.08 23.41
CA ASN A 95 -9.14 -2.73 22.42
C ASN A 95 -8.93 -2.07 21.06
N PRO A 96 -7.78 -2.33 20.42
CA PRO A 96 -7.45 -1.69 19.15
C PRO A 96 -8.33 -2.24 18.03
N ILE A 97 -8.84 -1.32 17.18
CA ILE A 97 -9.64 -1.65 16.00
C ILE A 97 -8.78 -1.59 14.74
N TRP A 98 -7.91 -0.58 14.65
CA TRP A 98 -7.12 -0.30 13.46
C TRP A 98 -5.68 -0.76 13.65
N PHE A 99 -5.11 -1.28 12.55
CA PHE A 99 -3.79 -1.88 12.53
C PHE A 99 -2.97 -1.29 11.41
N MET A 100 -1.65 -1.41 11.51
CA MET A 100 -0.72 -0.94 10.49
C MET A 100 0.44 -1.90 10.32
N VAL A 101 1.17 -1.72 9.24
CA VAL A 101 2.40 -2.45 8.94
C VAL A 101 3.48 -1.41 8.66
N ASP A 102 4.75 -1.83 8.73
CA ASP A 102 5.85 -0.99 8.26
C ASP A 102 6.29 -1.48 6.90
N ILE A 103 6.55 -0.53 6.01
CA ILE A 103 7.08 -0.82 4.68
C ILE A 103 8.41 -0.09 4.48
N LYS A 104 9.30 -0.71 3.72
CA LYS A 104 10.60 -0.15 3.38
C LYS A 104 10.67 0.05 1.88
N PHE A 105 11.19 1.20 1.45
CA PHE A 105 11.42 1.51 0.05
C PHE A 105 12.28 0.44 -0.61
N GLU A 106 11.89 -0.04 -1.80
CA GLU A 106 12.67 -1.01 -2.56
C GLU A 106 13.14 -0.45 -3.89
N SER A 107 12.23 0.11 -4.69
CA SER A 107 12.61 0.67 -5.98
C SER A 107 11.65 1.77 -6.43
N GLU A 108 12.18 2.68 -7.22
CA GLU A 108 11.38 3.70 -7.90
C GLU A 108 11.31 3.32 -9.39
N PHE A 109 10.13 3.42 -10.00
CA PHE A 109 9.98 3.10 -11.41
C PHE A 109 10.61 4.19 -12.27
N LYS A 110 11.33 3.75 -13.30
CA LYS A 110 11.86 4.65 -14.32
C LYS A 110 10.73 5.37 -15.05
N ALA A 111 9.62 4.66 -15.28
CA ALA A 111 8.42 5.21 -15.90
C ALA A 111 7.21 4.80 -15.06
N PRO A 112 6.66 5.73 -14.24
CA PRO A 112 5.41 5.45 -13.51
C PRO A 112 4.32 5.00 -14.47
N ILE A 113 3.47 4.07 -14.02
CA ILE A 113 2.44 3.48 -14.88
C ILE A 113 1.07 4.02 -14.50
N PRO A 114 0.48 4.87 -15.36
CA PRO A 114 -0.87 5.40 -15.07
C PRO A 114 -1.91 4.28 -15.01
N LEU A 115 -2.94 4.48 -14.19
CA LEU A 115 -4.06 3.55 -14.08
C LEU A 115 -4.65 3.25 -15.46
N LYS A 116 -4.78 4.28 -16.30
CA LYS A 116 -5.29 4.12 -17.66
C LYS A 116 -4.45 3.12 -18.46
N ALA A 117 -3.13 3.19 -18.34
CA ALA A 117 -2.24 2.27 -19.06
C ALA A 117 -2.37 0.84 -18.54
N LEU A 118 -2.60 0.66 -17.22
CA LEU A 118 -2.80 -0.66 -16.64
C LEU A 118 -4.03 -1.35 -17.24
N ARG A 119 -5.08 -0.59 -17.54
CA ARG A 119 -6.31 -1.13 -18.11
C ARG A 119 -6.12 -1.71 -19.51
N ASP A 120 -5.08 -1.28 -20.22
CA ASP A 120 -4.77 -1.74 -21.57
C ASP A 120 -3.88 -3.00 -21.59
N VAL A 121 -3.43 -3.47 -20.43
CA VAL A 121 -2.56 -4.65 -20.31
C VAL A 121 -3.41 -5.88 -20.09
N ALA A 122 -3.46 -6.77 -21.07
CA ALA A 122 -4.30 -7.98 -21.03
C ALA A 122 -4.01 -8.86 -19.82
N ALA A 123 -2.75 -8.97 -19.41
CA ALA A 123 -2.36 -9.79 -18.26
C ALA A 123 -2.89 -9.28 -16.93
N LEU A 124 -3.39 -8.02 -16.88
CA LEU A 124 -3.89 -7.38 -15.67
C LEU A 124 -5.42 -7.30 -15.64
N LYS A 125 -6.11 -7.88 -16.59
CA LYS A 125 -7.56 -7.73 -16.75
C LYS A 125 -8.37 -8.09 -15.49
N ASP A 126 -7.91 -9.04 -14.70
CA ASP A 126 -8.61 -9.52 -13.50
C ASP A 126 -8.11 -8.86 -12.21
N MET A 127 -7.20 -7.90 -12.31
CA MET A 127 -6.61 -7.23 -11.16
C MET A 127 -7.68 -6.50 -10.35
N ILE A 128 -7.65 -6.66 -9.03
CA ILE A 128 -8.64 -6.06 -8.13
C ILE A 128 -8.69 -4.54 -8.29
N LEU A 129 -7.53 -3.90 -8.45
CA LEU A 129 -7.43 -2.46 -8.65
C LEU A 129 -8.33 -1.97 -9.79
N LEU A 130 -8.46 -2.76 -10.86
CA LEU A 130 -9.17 -2.37 -12.07
C LEU A 130 -10.67 -2.67 -12.02
N ARG A 131 -11.15 -3.32 -10.96
CA ARG A 131 -12.56 -3.65 -10.80
C ARG A 131 -13.38 -2.39 -10.56
N ARG A 132 -14.52 -2.30 -11.24
CA ARG A 132 -15.43 -1.18 -11.09
C ARG A 132 -15.91 -1.09 -9.64
N GLY A 133 -15.87 0.12 -9.07
CA GLY A 133 -16.33 0.37 -7.70
C GLY A 133 -15.38 -0.04 -6.61
N ASN A 134 -14.16 -0.48 -6.95
CA ASN A 134 -13.16 -0.82 -5.95
C ASN A 134 -12.74 0.43 -5.17
N ARG A 135 -12.87 0.37 -3.84
CA ARG A 135 -12.48 1.47 -2.94
C ARG A 135 -11.43 1.09 -1.92
N LEU A 136 -10.83 -0.09 -2.09
CA LEU A 136 -9.78 -0.54 -1.17
C LEU A 136 -8.52 0.28 -1.37
N SER A 137 -7.91 0.72 -0.27
CA SER A 137 -6.61 1.39 -0.28
C SER A 137 -5.45 0.39 -0.12
N VAL A 138 -5.76 -0.81 0.32
CA VAL A 138 -4.81 -1.92 0.44
C VAL A 138 -5.50 -3.14 -0.14
N MET A 139 -4.83 -3.84 -1.06
CA MET A 139 -5.42 -4.99 -1.73
C MET A 139 -4.37 -5.98 -2.17
N PRO A 140 -4.74 -7.28 -2.26
CA PRO A 140 -3.80 -8.27 -2.79
C PRO A 140 -3.66 -8.14 -4.30
N VAL A 141 -2.47 -8.47 -4.79
CA VAL A 141 -2.21 -8.65 -6.21
C VAL A 141 -1.54 -10.01 -6.39
N THR A 142 -1.71 -10.62 -7.58
CA THR A 142 -1.03 -11.88 -7.85
C THR A 142 0.44 -11.63 -8.14
N LYS A 143 1.27 -12.68 -8.00
CA LYS A 143 2.68 -12.58 -8.37
C LYS A 143 2.84 -12.17 -9.83
N LYS A 144 2.02 -12.73 -10.72
CA LYS A 144 2.03 -12.39 -12.14
C LYS A 144 1.72 -10.91 -12.38
N GLU A 145 0.72 -10.38 -11.68
CA GLU A 145 0.37 -8.96 -11.77
C GLU A 145 1.51 -8.08 -11.28
N PHE A 146 2.08 -8.43 -10.13
CA PHE A 146 3.22 -7.71 -9.56
C PHE A 146 4.41 -7.70 -10.52
N ASP A 147 4.81 -8.87 -10.99
CA ASP A 147 5.96 -9.00 -11.89
C ASP A 147 5.74 -8.25 -13.22
N THR A 148 4.52 -8.31 -13.77
CA THR A 148 4.16 -7.59 -15.00
C THR A 148 4.33 -6.09 -14.82
N ILE A 149 3.83 -5.55 -13.71
CA ILE A 149 3.89 -4.11 -13.44
C ILE A 149 5.34 -3.67 -13.20
N VAL A 150 6.11 -4.44 -12.44
CA VAL A 150 7.52 -4.13 -12.18
C VAL A 150 8.31 -4.09 -13.49
N LYS A 151 8.05 -5.04 -14.38
CA LYS A 151 8.70 -5.09 -15.69
C LYS A 151 8.35 -3.86 -16.53
N LEU A 152 7.08 -3.45 -16.52
CA LEU A 152 6.64 -2.28 -17.28
C LEU A 152 7.25 -0.98 -16.74
N GLY A 153 7.35 -0.85 -15.41
CA GLY A 153 7.88 0.35 -14.78
C GLY A 153 9.38 0.51 -14.94
N GLY A 154 10.09 -0.60 -14.91
CA GLY A 154 11.56 -0.58 -14.90
C GLY A 154 12.10 0.03 -13.62
N LYS A 155 13.42 -0.05 -13.42
CA LYS A 155 14.08 0.57 -12.27
C LYS A 155 14.76 1.87 -12.68
N LYS A 156 14.56 2.87 -11.87
CA LYS A 156 15.24 4.14 -12.05
C LYS A 156 16.72 4.06 -11.66
#